data_fbdaab87a189fdc68a9d09c43a00dc60
#
_entry.id   fbdaab87a189fdc68a9d09c43a00dc60
#
_cell.length_a   1.000
_cell.length_b   1.000
_cell.length_c   1.000
_cell.angle_alpha   90.00
_cell.angle_beta   90.00
_cell.angle_gamma   90.00
#
_symmetry.space_group_name_H-M   'P 1'
#
loop_
_entity.id
_entity.type
_entity.pdbx_description
1 polymer ?
#
loop_
_entity_poly.entity_id
_entity_poly.type
_entity_poly.pdbx_seq_one_letter_code
_entity_poly.pdbx_strand_id
1 'polypeptide(L)'
;GMLLVFAPELEVGGDQLLGALLVVLAVAFYGLAANLSVPLSQKYGSLPVVWRAQLVALIIVAPVGLWQIPGSSWSWEAALAMVPLGVLGTGAAFALMATLTGRVGGPRASVAIYFQRIVAIVLGVLIQGETVEPIALAGVVLVMAGAWTASRRES
;
A
#
# COMPACT_ATOMS: atom_id res chain seq x y z
N GLY A 1 6.71 -15.40 2.97
CA GLY A 1 5.69 -14.76 3.79
C GLY A 1 4.36 -14.61 3.05
N MET A 2 4.37 -14.00 1.89
CA MET A 2 3.14 -13.72 1.13
C MET A 2 2.42 -14.99 0.63
N LEU A 3 3.16 -16.02 0.19
CA LEU A 3 2.60 -17.31 -0.21
C LEU A 3 1.89 -18.05 0.94
N LEU A 4 2.36 -17.89 2.17
CA LEU A 4 1.72 -18.49 3.35
C LEU A 4 0.41 -17.81 3.75
N VAL A 5 0.27 -16.51 3.47
CA VAL A 5 -0.98 -15.77 3.71
C VAL A 5 -2.07 -16.19 2.74
N PHE A 6 -1.71 -16.53 1.50
CA PHE A 6 -2.66 -16.96 0.47
C PHE A 6 -2.86 -18.49 0.38
N ALA A 7 -2.11 -19.28 1.15
CA ALA A 7 -2.21 -20.74 1.11
C ALA A 7 -3.63 -21.29 1.39
N PRO A 8 -4.40 -20.76 2.36
CA PRO A 8 -5.76 -21.22 2.61
C PRO A 8 -6.74 -20.86 1.47
N GLU A 9 -6.47 -19.80 0.72
CA GLU A 9 -7.35 -19.31 -0.34
C GLU A 9 -7.13 -20.02 -1.68
N LEU A 10 -6.02 -20.75 -1.84
CA LEU A 10 -5.72 -21.52 -3.06
C LEU A 10 -6.61 -22.76 -3.25
N GLU A 11 -7.33 -23.18 -2.20
CA GLU A 11 -8.26 -24.31 -2.27
C GLU A 11 -9.67 -23.94 -2.77
N VAL A 12 -9.98 -22.66 -2.97
CA VAL A 12 -11.35 -22.15 -3.23
C VAL A 12 -11.43 -21.42 -4.56
N GLY A 13 -11.50 -22.14 -5.68
CA GLY A 13 -12.02 -21.64 -6.98
C GLY A 13 -11.09 -20.72 -7.79
N GLY A 14 -11.26 -20.78 -9.13
CA GLY A 14 -10.40 -20.07 -10.11
C GLY A 14 -10.36 -18.53 -9.99
N ASP A 15 -11.44 -17.90 -9.49
CA ASP A 15 -11.52 -16.44 -9.35
C ASP A 15 -10.57 -15.91 -8.25
N GLN A 16 -10.34 -16.69 -7.21
CA GLN A 16 -9.42 -16.33 -6.13
C GLN A 16 -7.95 -16.46 -6.55
N LEU A 17 -7.63 -17.45 -7.38
CA LEU A 17 -6.29 -17.56 -7.97
C LEU A 17 -5.97 -16.35 -8.85
N LEU A 18 -6.92 -15.91 -9.67
CA LEU A 18 -6.78 -14.70 -10.48
C LEU A 18 -6.55 -13.47 -9.59
N GLY A 19 -7.34 -13.32 -8.52
CA GLY A 19 -7.17 -12.25 -7.53
C GLY A 19 -5.79 -12.26 -6.89
N ALA A 20 -5.30 -13.42 -6.45
CA ALA A 20 -3.96 -13.58 -5.88
C ALA A 20 -2.85 -13.21 -6.88
N LEU A 21 -2.97 -13.63 -8.14
CA LEU A 21 -2.02 -13.27 -9.20
C LEU A 21 -2.00 -11.76 -9.46
N LEU A 22 -3.17 -11.12 -9.50
CA LEU A 22 -3.28 -9.66 -9.66
C LEU A 22 -2.62 -8.90 -8.48
N VAL A 23 -2.78 -9.39 -7.25
CA VAL A 23 -2.10 -8.81 -6.08
C VAL A 23 -0.59 -8.94 -6.18
N VAL A 24 -0.07 -10.11 -6.57
CA VAL A 24 1.38 -10.31 -6.78
C VAL A 24 1.92 -9.36 -7.86
N LEU A 25 1.19 -9.23 -8.96
CA LEU A 25 1.55 -8.30 -10.04
C LEU A 25 1.53 -6.85 -9.56
N ALA A 26 0.51 -6.45 -8.82
CA ALA A 26 0.41 -5.09 -8.23
C ALA A 26 1.59 -4.79 -7.30
N VAL A 27 2.00 -5.74 -6.45
CA VAL A 27 3.16 -5.59 -5.57
C VAL A 27 4.47 -5.47 -6.36
N ALA A 28 4.63 -6.23 -7.45
CA ALA A 28 5.79 -6.11 -8.32
C ALA A 28 5.87 -4.72 -8.97
N PHE A 29 4.75 -4.20 -9.51
CA PHE A 29 4.67 -2.84 -10.04
C PHE A 29 4.92 -1.77 -8.97
N TYR A 30 4.40 -1.97 -7.76
CA TYR A 30 4.65 -1.06 -6.64
C TYR A 30 6.14 -1.00 -6.28
N GLY A 31 6.81 -2.16 -6.22
CA GLY A 31 8.26 -2.23 -6.01
C GLY A 31 9.07 -1.52 -7.10
N LEU A 32 8.68 -1.71 -8.36
CA LEU A 32 9.30 -1.01 -9.50
C LEU A 32 9.09 0.51 -9.40
N ALA A 33 7.86 0.94 -9.15
CA ALA A 33 7.53 2.37 -9.00
C ALA A 33 8.28 3.01 -7.82
N ALA A 34 8.42 2.31 -6.68
CA ALA A 34 9.21 2.79 -5.55
C ALA A 34 10.68 3.02 -5.93
N ASN A 35 11.31 2.07 -6.64
CA ASN A 35 12.69 2.21 -7.10
C ASN A 35 12.87 3.35 -8.11
N LEU A 36 11.95 3.52 -9.04
CA LEU A 36 11.99 4.61 -10.02
C LEU A 36 11.71 5.98 -9.39
N SER A 37 10.91 6.04 -8.33
CA SER A 37 10.57 7.30 -7.67
C SER A 37 11.75 7.91 -6.90
N VAL A 38 12.72 7.12 -6.43
CA VAL A 38 13.90 7.62 -5.68
C VAL A 38 14.70 8.63 -6.49
N PRO A 39 15.29 8.28 -7.64
CA PRO A 39 16.11 9.23 -8.41
C PRO A 39 15.28 10.40 -8.94
N LEU A 40 14.01 10.18 -9.29
CA LEU A 40 13.12 11.25 -9.72
C LEU A 40 12.83 12.24 -8.60
N SER A 41 12.55 11.75 -7.40
CA SER A 41 12.31 12.60 -6.23
C SER A 41 13.54 13.37 -5.81
N GLN A 42 14.72 12.80 -5.94
CA GLN A 42 15.98 13.50 -5.68
C GLN A 42 16.28 14.61 -6.70
N LYS A 43 15.94 14.37 -7.97
CA LYS A 43 16.20 15.34 -9.06
C LYS A 43 15.17 16.45 -9.16
N TYR A 44 13.88 16.13 -9.01
CA TYR A 44 12.77 17.05 -9.29
C TYR A 44 11.96 17.44 -8.04
N GLY A 45 12.29 16.87 -6.89
CA GLY A 45 11.52 17.00 -5.66
C GLY A 45 10.39 15.97 -5.56
N SER A 46 10.06 15.59 -4.34
CA SER A 46 9.09 14.51 -4.08
C SER A 46 7.66 14.89 -4.45
N LEU A 47 7.22 16.10 -4.09
CA LEU A 47 5.85 16.55 -4.34
C LEU A 47 5.50 16.65 -5.84
N PRO A 48 6.32 17.26 -6.71
CA PRO A 48 6.05 17.28 -8.15
C PRO A 48 6.01 15.89 -8.79
N VAL A 49 6.84 14.96 -8.31
CA VAL A 49 6.86 13.59 -8.82
C VAL A 49 5.58 12.86 -8.44
N VAL A 50 5.18 12.92 -7.16
CA VAL A 50 3.93 12.30 -6.68
C VAL A 50 2.73 12.89 -7.39
N TRP A 51 2.64 14.22 -7.50
CA TRP A 51 1.53 14.89 -8.18
C TRP A 51 1.36 14.42 -9.63
N ARG A 52 2.44 14.37 -10.40
CA ARG A 52 2.40 13.89 -11.78
C ARG A 52 2.02 12.41 -11.86
N ALA A 53 2.57 11.56 -10.98
CA ALA A 53 2.23 10.15 -10.93
C ALA A 53 0.74 9.94 -10.63
N GLN A 54 0.17 10.69 -9.68
CA GLN A 54 -1.25 10.61 -9.34
C GLN A 54 -2.15 11.13 -10.47
N LEU A 55 -1.75 12.18 -11.20
CA LEU A 55 -2.49 12.64 -12.38
C LEU A 55 -2.52 11.58 -13.48
N VAL A 56 -1.38 10.95 -13.78
CA VAL A 56 -1.32 9.87 -14.77
C VAL A 56 -2.19 8.69 -14.33
N ALA A 57 -2.11 8.29 -13.07
CA ALA A 57 -2.94 7.22 -12.51
C ALA A 57 -4.44 7.57 -12.62
N LEU A 58 -4.82 8.81 -12.31
CA LEU A 58 -6.19 9.28 -12.45
C LEU A 58 -6.69 9.18 -13.90
N ILE A 59 -5.89 9.63 -14.87
CA ILE A 59 -6.25 9.58 -16.31
C ILE A 59 -6.47 8.13 -16.76
N ILE A 60 -5.67 7.18 -16.26
CA ILE A 60 -5.78 5.77 -16.61
C ILE A 60 -7.00 5.11 -15.96
N VAL A 61 -7.27 5.42 -14.69
CA VAL A 61 -8.33 4.76 -13.90
C VAL A 61 -9.69 5.42 -14.09
N ALA A 62 -9.74 6.74 -14.34
CA ALA A 62 -10.99 7.48 -14.46
C ALA A 62 -11.96 6.91 -15.51
N PRO A 63 -11.55 6.49 -16.72
CA PRO A 63 -12.47 5.93 -17.70
C PRO A 63 -13.20 4.68 -17.18
N VAL A 64 -12.47 3.79 -16.47
CA VAL A 64 -13.04 2.56 -15.89
C VAL A 64 -14.00 2.90 -14.76
N GLY A 65 -13.62 3.83 -13.88
CA GLY A 65 -14.46 4.29 -12.78
C GLY A 65 -15.74 4.98 -13.29
N LEU A 66 -15.62 5.86 -14.28
CA LEU A 66 -16.77 6.57 -14.87
C LEU A 66 -17.75 5.61 -15.56
N TRP A 67 -17.25 4.56 -16.20
CA TRP A 67 -18.11 3.54 -16.82
C TRP A 67 -18.98 2.80 -15.81
N GLN A 68 -18.53 2.64 -14.57
CA GLN A 68 -19.26 1.92 -13.54
C GLN A 68 -20.27 2.77 -12.77
N ILE A 69 -20.23 4.11 -12.92
CA ILE A 69 -21.14 5.04 -12.22
C ILE A 69 -22.63 4.73 -12.46
N PRO A 70 -23.10 4.43 -13.70
CA PRO A 70 -24.52 4.20 -13.94
C PRO A 70 -25.13 3.04 -13.14
N GLY A 71 -24.31 2.07 -12.70
CA GLY A 71 -24.73 0.92 -11.89
C GLY A 71 -24.54 1.14 -10.38
N SER A 72 -24.01 2.27 -9.95
CA SER A 72 -23.71 2.53 -8.52
C SER A 72 -24.82 3.36 -7.87
N SER A 73 -25.09 3.09 -6.59
CA SER A 73 -25.96 3.91 -5.76
C SER A 73 -25.15 5.03 -5.11
N TRP A 74 -25.64 6.28 -5.20
CA TRP A 74 -25.01 7.42 -4.52
C TRP A 74 -25.30 7.36 -3.01
N SER A 75 -24.25 7.45 -2.20
CA SER A 75 -24.35 7.58 -0.74
C SER A 75 -23.50 8.75 -0.27
N TRP A 76 -24.10 9.70 0.44
CA TRP A 76 -23.37 10.82 1.04
C TRP A 76 -22.38 10.35 2.11
N GLU A 77 -22.73 9.30 2.86
CA GLU A 77 -21.85 8.71 3.87
C GLU A 77 -20.57 8.15 3.23
N ALA A 78 -20.70 7.42 2.14
CA ALA A 78 -19.55 6.90 1.39
C ALA A 78 -18.72 8.04 0.79
N ALA A 79 -19.34 9.07 0.24
CA ALA A 79 -18.64 10.21 -0.32
C ALA A 79 -17.84 10.98 0.75
N LEU A 80 -18.44 11.21 1.92
CA LEU A 80 -17.77 11.87 3.05
C LEU A 80 -16.63 11.02 3.63
N ALA A 81 -16.75 9.70 3.65
CA ALA A 81 -15.69 8.80 4.07
C ALA A 81 -14.52 8.76 3.07
N MET A 82 -14.81 8.89 1.77
CA MET A 82 -13.77 8.93 0.72
C MET A 82 -12.89 10.16 0.77
N VAL A 83 -13.39 11.32 1.22
CA VAL A 83 -12.60 12.55 1.30
C VAL A 83 -11.40 12.41 2.24
N PRO A 84 -11.55 12.06 3.53
CA PRO A 84 -10.40 11.87 4.41
C PRO A 84 -9.51 10.71 3.95
N LEU A 85 -10.06 9.64 3.42
CA LEU A 85 -9.29 8.52 2.88
C LEU A 85 -8.42 8.96 1.68
N GLY A 86 -8.99 9.71 0.74
CA GLY A 86 -8.26 10.20 -0.43
C GLY A 86 -7.23 11.26 -0.07
N VAL A 87 -7.59 12.25 0.77
CA VAL A 87 -6.70 13.37 1.11
C VAL A 87 -5.62 12.94 2.10
N LEU A 88 -5.99 12.32 3.21
CA LEU A 88 -5.05 11.95 4.27
C LEU A 88 -4.43 10.57 4.02
N GLY A 89 -5.24 9.56 3.76
CA GLY A 89 -4.79 8.18 3.60
C GLY A 89 -4.02 7.95 2.30
N THR A 90 -4.30 8.71 1.26
CA THR A 90 -3.61 8.57 -0.03
C THR A 90 -2.72 9.77 -0.30
N GLY A 91 -3.27 10.96 -0.46
CA GLY A 91 -2.52 12.15 -0.88
C GLY A 91 -1.39 12.52 0.06
N ALA A 92 -1.70 12.75 1.34
CA ALA A 92 -0.70 13.12 2.34
C ALA A 92 0.28 11.97 2.63
N ALA A 93 -0.22 10.73 2.72
CA ALA A 93 0.63 9.56 2.96
C ALA A 93 1.66 9.34 1.83
N PHE A 94 1.25 9.44 0.57
CA PHE A 94 2.18 9.35 -0.56
C PHE A 94 3.18 10.50 -0.59
N ALA A 95 2.75 11.73 -0.31
CA ALA A 95 3.64 12.88 -0.24
C ALA A 95 4.70 12.74 0.85
N LEU A 96 4.30 12.29 2.05
CA LEU A 96 5.21 12.02 3.17
C LEU A 96 6.17 10.87 2.84
N MET A 97 5.66 9.77 2.29
CA MET A 97 6.48 8.61 1.93
C MET A 97 7.49 8.94 0.83
N ALA A 98 7.08 9.67 -0.20
CA ALA A 98 7.99 10.11 -1.26
C ALA A 98 9.05 11.09 -0.73
N THR A 99 8.67 11.99 0.19
CA THR A 99 9.62 12.90 0.84
C THR A 99 10.64 12.13 1.69
N LEU A 100 10.17 11.15 2.47
CA LEU A 100 11.04 10.27 3.26
C LEU A 100 12.00 9.50 2.34
N THR A 101 11.46 8.85 1.31
CA THR A 101 12.24 8.07 0.33
C THR A 101 13.28 8.92 -0.38
N GLY A 102 12.94 10.15 -0.76
CA GLY A 102 13.87 11.10 -1.37
C GLY A 102 15.00 11.54 -0.44
N ARG A 103 14.75 11.59 0.89
CA ARG A 103 15.75 12.00 1.88
C ARG A 103 16.67 10.88 2.34
N VAL A 104 16.10 9.71 2.63
CA VAL A 104 16.86 8.62 3.27
C VAL A 104 17.12 7.42 2.36
N GLY A 105 16.57 7.44 1.15
CA GLY A 105 16.61 6.35 0.19
C GLY A 105 15.53 5.28 0.41
N GLY A 106 15.30 4.45 -0.61
CA GLY A 106 14.25 3.43 -0.60
C GLY A 106 14.34 2.41 0.54
N PRO A 107 15.50 1.76 0.77
CA PRO A 107 15.65 0.75 1.81
C PRO A 107 15.31 1.27 3.22
N ARG A 108 15.80 2.44 3.59
CA ARG A 108 15.53 3.04 4.91
C ARG A 108 14.08 3.53 5.02
N ALA A 109 13.52 4.07 3.96
CA ALA A 109 12.12 4.51 3.93
C ALA A 109 11.16 3.32 4.05
N SER A 110 11.50 2.13 3.56
CA SER A 110 10.67 0.94 3.66
C SER A 110 10.40 0.50 5.09
N VAL A 111 11.25 0.86 6.05
CA VAL A 111 11.03 0.60 7.48
C VAL A 111 9.72 1.26 7.96
N ALA A 112 9.38 2.45 7.44
CA ALA A 112 8.13 3.13 7.78
C ALA A 112 6.88 2.32 7.35
N ILE A 113 6.95 1.56 6.24
CA ILE A 113 5.86 0.71 5.76
C ILE A 113 5.57 -0.42 6.76
N TYR A 114 6.58 -0.95 7.41
CA TYR A 114 6.39 -1.99 8.42
C TYR A 114 5.72 -1.44 9.69
N PHE A 115 6.08 -0.23 10.11
CA PHE A 115 5.40 0.47 11.21
C PHE A 115 3.92 0.72 10.91
N GLN A 116 3.60 1.10 9.68
CA GLN A 116 2.21 1.30 9.25
C GLN A 116 1.35 0.05 9.49
N ARG A 117 1.88 -1.15 9.24
CA ARG A 117 1.15 -2.40 9.47
C ARG A 117 0.86 -2.64 10.94
N ILE A 118 1.82 -2.34 11.84
CA ILE A 118 1.62 -2.47 13.29
C ILE A 118 0.52 -1.52 13.75
N VAL A 119 0.60 -0.25 13.32
CA VAL A 119 -0.41 0.76 13.65
C VAL A 119 -1.80 0.32 13.14
N ALA A 120 -1.89 -0.22 11.91
CA ALA A 120 -3.14 -0.70 11.35
C ALA A 120 -3.74 -1.84 12.19
N ILE A 121 -2.94 -2.82 12.60
CA ILE A 121 -3.40 -3.94 13.44
C ILE A 121 -3.87 -3.42 14.81
N VAL A 122 -3.09 -2.55 15.45
CA VAL A 122 -3.45 -1.98 16.76
C VAL A 122 -4.77 -1.19 16.67
N LEU A 123 -4.94 -0.39 15.63
CA LEU A 123 -6.18 0.36 15.41
C LEU A 123 -7.37 -0.56 15.07
N GLY A 124 -7.16 -1.61 14.27
CA GLY A 124 -8.19 -2.62 13.99
C GLY A 124 -8.70 -3.30 15.25
N VAL A 125 -7.78 -3.73 16.13
CA VAL A 125 -8.15 -4.33 17.43
C VAL A 125 -8.83 -3.32 18.34
N LEU A 126 -8.29 -2.11 18.49
CA LEU A 126 -8.80 -1.12 19.45
C LEU A 126 -10.11 -0.46 19.02
N ILE A 127 -10.28 -0.19 17.72
CA ILE A 127 -11.43 0.57 17.20
C ILE A 127 -12.52 -0.37 16.68
N GLN A 128 -12.15 -1.45 15.99
CA GLN A 128 -13.10 -2.36 15.36
C GLN A 128 -13.33 -3.64 16.17
N GLY A 129 -12.56 -3.87 17.24
CA GLY A 129 -12.68 -5.09 18.04
C GLY A 129 -12.28 -6.35 17.28
N GLU A 130 -11.45 -6.21 16.23
CA GLU A 130 -11.00 -7.35 15.43
C GLU A 130 -10.17 -8.34 16.26
N THR A 131 -10.44 -9.62 16.09
CA THR A 131 -9.62 -10.68 16.67
C THR A 131 -8.47 -11.00 15.71
N VAL A 132 -7.24 -10.75 16.16
CA VAL A 132 -6.05 -11.06 15.36
C VAL A 132 -5.68 -12.52 15.55
N GLU A 133 -5.69 -13.29 14.48
CA GLU A 133 -5.26 -14.68 14.53
C GLU A 133 -3.77 -14.77 14.90
N PRO A 134 -3.35 -15.75 15.73
CA PRO A 134 -1.95 -15.94 16.14
C PRO A 134 -0.98 -16.09 14.95
N ILE A 135 -1.46 -16.65 13.85
CA ILE A 135 -0.67 -16.83 12.62
C ILE A 135 -0.35 -15.47 11.95
N ALA A 136 -1.26 -14.50 12.03
CA ALA A 136 -1.03 -13.15 11.51
C ALA A 136 0.03 -12.41 12.34
N LEU A 137 0.01 -12.57 13.68
CA LEU A 137 1.04 -12.02 14.57
C LEU A 137 2.41 -12.63 14.29
N ALA A 138 2.50 -13.95 14.07
CA ALA A 138 3.74 -14.61 13.70
C ALA A 138 4.27 -14.09 12.35
N GLY A 139 3.38 -13.84 11.39
CA GLY A 139 3.73 -13.22 10.09
C GLY A 139 4.32 -11.82 10.24
N VAL A 140 3.74 -10.98 11.10
CA VAL A 140 4.24 -9.63 11.40
C VAL A 140 5.64 -9.69 12.03
N VAL A 141 5.87 -10.56 13.02
CA VAL A 141 7.18 -10.74 13.66
C VAL A 141 8.24 -11.17 12.64
N LEU A 142 7.91 -12.13 11.77
CA LEU A 142 8.81 -12.59 10.71
C LEU A 142 9.17 -11.48 9.71
N VAL A 143 8.18 -10.68 9.30
CA VAL A 143 8.41 -9.54 8.40
C VAL A 143 9.28 -8.49 9.07
N MET A 144 9.05 -8.18 10.34
CA MET A 144 9.87 -7.23 11.09
C MET A 144 11.31 -7.70 11.28
N ALA A 145 11.50 -8.97 11.62
CA ALA A 145 12.84 -9.55 11.73
C ALA A 145 13.60 -9.51 10.39
N GLY A 146 12.90 -9.81 9.29
CA GLY A 146 13.45 -9.70 7.94
C GLY A 146 13.84 -8.27 7.57
N ALA A 147 12.99 -7.30 7.87
CA ALA A 147 13.25 -5.88 7.63
C ALA A 147 14.46 -5.38 8.45
N TRP A 148 14.54 -5.77 9.72
CA TRP A 148 15.64 -5.38 10.60
C TRP A 148 16.98 -5.96 10.14
N THR A 149 17.00 -7.24 9.73
CA THR A 149 18.22 -7.86 9.18
C THR A 149 18.65 -7.23 7.85
N ALA A 150 17.70 -6.88 6.97
CA ALA A 150 17.98 -6.20 5.72
C ALA A 150 18.56 -4.79 5.95
N SER A 151 18.02 -4.03 6.91
CA SER A 151 18.50 -2.67 7.21
C SER A 151 19.92 -2.63 7.80
N ARG A 152 20.37 -3.71 8.45
CA ARG A 152 21.74 -3.81 9.01
C ARG A 152 22.81 -4.12 7.98
N ARG A 153 22.46 -4.66 6.82
CA ARG A 153 23.45 -5.03 5.78
C ARG A 153 23.93 -3.85 4.93
N GLU A 154 23.28 -2.70 5.06
CA GLU A 154 23.59 -1.50 4.27
C GLU A 154 24.28 -0.38 5.10
N SER A 155 24.64 -0.65 6.33
CA SER A 155 25.47 0.22 7.19
C SER A 155 26.88 -0.33 7.28
#